data_d1b33a2b671540ca794470917eafb56a
#
_entry.id   d1b33a2b671540ca794470917eafb56a
#
_cell.length_a   1.000
_cell.length_b   1.000
_cell.length_c   1.000
_cell.angle_alpha   90.00
_cell.angle_beta   90.00
_cell.angle_gamma   90.00
#
_symmetry.space_group_name_H-M   'P 1'
#
loop_
_entity.id
_entity.type
_entity.pdbx_description
1 polymer ?
#
loop_
_entity_poly.entity_id
_entity_poly.type
_entity_poly.pdbx_seq_one_letter_code
_entity_poly.pdbx_strand_id
1 'polypeptide(L)'
;MRNIDKFFLIVILLFFKTIAYGSENFYDQAVDKFNDKKFDDSKFLFHRNIVFNPTDAKSYLYLAEIFNSEKNQKEEEKNLNTTLLLEPNNEEAIYMLIQINLDKSNFSKANELLTKLDIVCKDFCSKKKEIEKSLQNLEAKNEKKQ
;
A
#
# COMPACT_ATOMS: atom_id res chain seq x y z
N MET A 1 -0.63 55.37 -17.58
CA MET A 1 0.26 54.21 -17.32
C MET A 1 -0.08 53.43 -16.03
N ARG A 2 -0.45 54.10 -14.92
CA ARG A 2 -0.70 53.43 -13.62
C ARG A 2 -1.91 52.47 -13.56
N ASN A 3 -2.85 52.53 -14.45
CA ASN A 3 -4.02 51.61 -14.46
C ASN A 3 -3.79 50.33 -15.27
N ILE A 4 -2.84 50.32 -16.20
CA ILE A 4 -2.46 49.16 -16.98
C ILE A 4 -1.69 48.17 -16.12
N ASP A 5 -0.82 48.68 -15.24
CA ASP A 5 -0.03 47.85 -14.32
C ASP A 5 -0.91 47.11 -13.29
N LYS A 6 -1.97 47.80 -12.80
CA LYS A 6 -2.96 47.18 -11.90
C LYS A 6 -3.79 46.10 -12.59
N PHE A 7 -4.17 46.32 -13.86
CA PHE A 7 -4.92 45.35 -14.63
C PHE A 7 -4.07 44.10 -14.93
N PHE A 8 -2.81 44.31 -15.27
CA PHE A 8 -1.85 43.21 -15.50
C PHE A 8 -1.62 42.37 -14.25
N LEU A 9 -1.53 43.04 -13.09
CA LEU A 9 -1.34 42.37 -11.80
C LEU A 9 -2.57 41.53 -11.39
N ILE A 10 -3.78 42.01 -11.67
CA ILE A 10 -5.03 41.29 -11.44
C ILE A 10 -5.12 40.05 -12.33
N VAL A 11 -4.75 40.19 -13.61
CA VAL A 11 -4.75 39.07 -14.57
C VAL A 11 -3.76 38.01 -14.15
N ILE A 12 -2.55 38.37 -13.72
CA ILE A 12 -1.56 37.43 -13.18
C ILE A 12 -2.07 36.69 -11.93
N LEU A 13 -2.71 37.42 -11.00
CA LEU A 13 -3.29 36.82 -9.78
C LEU A 13 -4.45 35.86 -10.10
N LEU A 14 -5.22 36.11 -11.15
CA LEU A 14 -6.28 35.20 -11.60
C LEU A 14 -5.70 33.93 -12.24
N PHE A 15 -4.59 34.02 -12.99
CA PHE A 15 -3.91 32.84 -13.54
C PHE A 15 -3.29 31.97 -12.46
N PHE A 16 -2.77 32.52 -11.37
CA PHE A 16 -2.23 31.74 -10.27
C PHE A 16 -3.31 30.95 -9.49
N LYS A 17 -4.57 31.41 -9.49
CA LYS A 17 -5.67 30.69 -8.83
C LYS A 17 -6.14 29.46 -9.60
N THR A 18 -5.91 29.38 -10.91
CA THR A 18 -6.30 28.21 -11.72
C THR A 18 -5.38 27.02 -11.59
N ILE A 19 -4.16 27.20 -11.07
CA ILE A 19 -3.19 26.11 -10.86
C ILE A 19 -3.50 25.32 -9.56
N ALA A 20 -4.24 25.91 -8.62
CA ALA A 20 -4.58 25.27 -7.33
C ALA A 20 -5.80 24.32 -7.41
N TYR A 21 -6.45 24.20 -8.57
CA TYR A 21 -7.68 23.39 -8.71
C TYR A 21 -7.45 21.95 -9.20
N GLY A 22 -6.21 21.46 -9.19
CA GLY A 22 -5.82 20.21 -9.82
C GLY A 22 -5.35 19.08 -8.89
N SER A 23 -5.53 19.16 -7.57
CA SER A 23 -5.42 17.95 -6.76
C SER A 23 -6.79 17.26 -6.70
N GLU A 24 -7.26 16.77 -7.85
CA GLU A 24 -8.34 15.78 -7.81
C GLU A 24 -7.92 14.71 -6.81
N ASN A 25 -8.83 14.41 -5.91
CA ASN A 25 -8.61 13.40 -4.88
C ASN A 25 -8.64 11.99 -5.51
N PHE A 26 -7.58 11.66 -6.27
CA PHE A 26 -7.45 10.36 -6.90
C PHE A 26 -7.48 9.24 -5.89
N TYR A 27 -6.99 9.49 -4.67
CA TYR A 27 -6.99 8.50 -3.60
C TYR A 27 -8.42 8.10 -3.22
N ASP A 28 -9.30 9.06 -2.90
CA ASP A 28 -10.68 8.73 -2.48
C ASP A 28 -11.47 8.09 -3.64
N GLN A 29 -11.30 8.58 -4.87
CA GLN A 29 -11.91 7.94 -6.03
C GLN A 29 -11.40 6.50 -6.22
N ALA A 30 -10.11 6.23 -5.98
CA ALA A 30 -9.53 4.91 -6.07
C ALA A 30 -10.12 3.97 -5.00
N VAL A 31 -10.27 4.47 -3.77
CA VAL A 31 -10.90 3.71 -2.66
C VAL A 31 -12.37 3.39 -2.98
N ASP A 32 -13.13 4.34 -3.54
CA ASP A 32 -14.51 4.08 -3.96
C ASP A 32 -14.56 2.96 -5.01
N LYS A 33 -13.66 2.99 -6.02
CA LYS A 33 -13.57 1.93 -7.02
C LYS A 33 -13.16 0.58 -6.43
N PHE A 34 -12.25 0.60 -5.45
CA PHE A 34 -11.85 -0.59 -4.72
C PHE A 34 -13.04 -1.22 -3.99
N ASN A 35 -13.81 -0.43 -3.25
CA ASN A 35 -15.01 -0.87 -2.54
C ASN A 35 -16.08 -1.43 -3.49
N ASP A 36 -16.21 -0.84 -4.67
CA ASP A 36 -17.07 -1.31 -5.78
C ASP A 36 -16.53 -2.58 -6.48
N LYS A 37 -15.34 -3.07 -6.11
CA LYS A 37 -14.61 -4.18 -6.76
C LYS A 37 -14.26 -3.91 -8.23
N LYS A 38 -14.18 -2.64 -8.62
CA LYS A 38 -13.73 -2.19 -9.95
C LYS A 38 -12.21 -2.05 -9.92
N PHE A 39 -11.51 -3.18 -9.81
CA PHE A 39 -10.08 -3.19 -9.50
C PHE A 39 -9.21 -2.54 -10.60
N ASP A 40 -9.55 -2.65 -11.87
CA ASP A 40 -8.78 -2.01 -12.94
C ASP A 40 -8.86 -0.47 -12.86
N ASP A 41 -10.07 0.06 -12.63
CA ASP A 41 -10.26 1.50 -12.43
C ASP A 41 -9.54 1.98 -11.16
N SER A 42 -9.64 1.19 -10.07
CA SER A 42 -8.99 1.48 -8.81
C SER A 42 -7.46 1.52 -8.97
N LYS A 43 -6.85 0.51 -9.61
CA LYS A 43 -5.41 0.48 -9.91
C LYS A 43 -4.96 1.72 -10.70
N PHE A 44 -5.71 2.07 -11.74
CA PHE A 44 -5.41 3.25 -12.53
C PHE A 44 -5.37 4.53 -11.67
N LEU A 45 -6.36 4.71 -10.80
CA LEU A 45 -6.48 5.88 -9.93
C LEU A 45 -5.41 5.89 -8.83
N PHE A 46 -5.09 4.73 -8.20
CA PHE A 46 -3.97 4.65 -7.26
C PHE A 46 -2.63 4.97 -7.93
N HIS A 47 -2.38 4.46 -9.14
CA HIS A 47 -1.18 4.83 -9.87
C HIS A 47 -1.12 6.33 -10.19
N ARG A 48 -2.25 6.95 -10.54
CA ARG A 48 -2.31 8.42 -10.70
C ARG A 48 -2.01 9.14 -9.40
N ASN A 49 -2.59 8.68 -8.28
CA ASN A 49 -2.30 9.27 -6.97
C ASN A 49 -0.81 9.21 -6.64
N ILE A 50 -0.16 8.08 -6.88
CA ILE A 50 1.27 7.88 -6.64
C ILE A 50 2.14 8.84 -7.47
N VAL A 51 1.74 9.18 -8.70
CA VAL A 51 2.47 10.15 -9.53
C VAL A 51 2.50 11.54 -8.87
N PHE A 52 1.42 11.95 -8.22
CA PHE A 52 1.33 13.24 -7.53
C PHE A 52 1.77 13.17 -6.08
N ASN A 53 1.62 12.03 -5.44
CA ASN A 53 1.97 11.78 -4.05
C ASN A 53 2.73 10.45 -3.90
N PRO A 54 4.01 10.39 -4.27
CA PRO A 54 4.80 9.15 -4.28
C PRO A 54 5.09 8.57 -2.88
N THR A 55 4.82 9.32 -1.83
CA THR A 55 5.01 8.90 -0.43
C THR A 55 3.71 8.43 0.25
N ASP A 56 2.62 8.32 -0.50
CA ASP A 56 1.36 7.79 0.03
C ASP A 56 1.40 6.27 0.16
N ALA A 57 1.85 5.78 1.30
CA ALA A 57 1.96 4.35 1.60
C ALA A 57 0.64 3.60 1.44
N LYS A 58 -0.50 4.25 1.68
CA LYS A 58 -1.82 3.64 1.56
C LYS A 58 -2.16 3.25 0.12
N SER A 59 -1.79 4.07 -0.87
CA SER A 59 -1.98 3.72 -2.27
C SER A 59 -1.23 2.44 -2.66
N TYR A 60 -0.01 2.25 -2.17
CA TYR A 60 0.74 1.02 -2.40
C TYR A 60 0.11 -0.18 -1.67
N LEU A 61 -0.41 0.01 -0.46
CA LEU A 61 -1.10 -1.05 0.27
C LEU A 61 -2.35 -1.52 -0.49
N TYR A 62 -3.21 -0.60 -0.93
CA TYR A 62 -4.39 -0.95 -1.74
C TYR A 62 -4.02 -1.64 -3.06
N LEU A 63 -2.94 -1.20 -3.73
CA LEU A 63 -2.44 -1.90 -4.91
C LEU A 63 -2.02 -3.33 -4.57
N ALA A 64 -1.37 -3.55 -3.43
CA ALA A 64 -0.99 -4.90 -2.99
C ALA A 64 -2.23 -5.78 -2.74
N GLU A 65 -3.27 -5.26 -2.09
CA GLU A 65 -4.53 -5.97 -1.87
C GLU A 65 -5.21 -6.36 -3.20
N ILE A 66 -5.22 -5.44 -4.18
CA ILE A 66 -5.75 -5.75 -5.51
C ILE A 66 -4.93 -6.86 -6.16
N PHE A 67 -3.60 -6.76 -6.15
CA PHE A 67 -2.73 -7.80 -6.73
C PHE A 67 -2.85 -9.14 -6.01
N ASN A 68 -3.09 -9.14 -4.69
CA ASN A 68 -3.43 -10.34 -3.93
C ASN A 68 -4.71 -11.00 -4.49
N SER A 69 -5.77 -10.22 -4.70
CA SER A 69 -7.04 -10.71 -5.26
C SER A 69 -6.88 -11.26 -6.68
N GLU A 70 -5.95 -10.71 -7.45
CA GLU A 70 -5.59 -11.15 -8.80
C GLU A 70 -4.59 -12.32 -8.81
N LYS A 71 -4.12 -12.77 -7.64
CA LYS A 71 -3.07 -13.79 -7.47
C LYS A 71 -1.74 -13.43 -8.14
N ASN A 72 -1.47 -12.14 -8.27
CA ASN A 72 -0.21 -11.61 -8.80
C ASN A 72 0.77 -11.34 -7.64
N GLN A 73 1.28 -12.41 -7.04
CA GLN A 73 2.14 -12.35 -5.87
C GLN A 73 3.39 -11.48 -6.05
N LYS A 74 3.91 -11.38 -7.28
CA LYS A 74 5.10 -10.55 -7.56
C LYS A 74 4.82 -9.06 -7.37
N GLU A 75 3.74 -8.56 -7.94
CA GLU A 75 3.37 -7.14 -7.80
C GLU A 75 2.82 -6.85 -6.40
N GLU A 76 2.13 -7.80 -5.78
CA GLU A 76 1.72 -7.73 -4.38
C GLU A 76 2.93 -7.49 -3.48
N GLU A 77 3.92 -8.38 -3.49
CA GLU A 77 5.12 -8.29 -2.66
C GLU A 77 5.91 -7.00 -2.90
N LYS A 78 6.02 -6.55 -4.15
CA LYS A 78 6.67 -5.29 -4.51
C LYS A 78 5.97 -4.09 -3.86
N ASN A 79 4.65 -4.02 -3.94
CA ASN A 79 3.88 -2.91 -3.36
C ASN A 79 3.91 -2.95 -1.83
N LEU A 80 3.82 -4.13 -1.20
CA LEU A 80 3.98 -4.30 0.25
C LEU A 80 5.35 -3.84 0.75
N ASN A 81 6.43 -4.18 0.04
CA ASN A 81 7.76 -3.71 0.39
C ASN A 81 7.88 -2.19 0.27
N THR A 82 7.22 -1.58 -0.72
CA THR A 82 7.17 -0.12 -0.84
C THR A 82 6.35 0.50 0.32
N THR A 83 5.23 -0.12 0.69
CA THR A 83 4.46 0.28 1.88
C THR A 83 5.34 0.30 3.12
N LEU A 84 6.11 -0.77 3.38
CA LEU A 84 7.00 -0.86 4.55
C LEU A 84 8.24 0.05 4.46
N LEU A 85 8.66 0.46 3.26
CA LEU A 85 9.69 1.48 3.10
C LEU A 85 9.20 2.85 3.56
N LEU A 86 7.94 3.16 3.29
CA LEU A 86 7.31 4.44 3.64
C LEU A 86 6.74 4.43 5.07
N GLU A 87 6.13 3.33 5.47
CA GLU A 87 5.53 3.09 6.79
C GLU A 87 6.08 1.79 7.39
N PRO A 88 7.25 1.82 8.04
CA PRO A 88 7.91 0.61 8.54
C PRO A 88 7.09 -0.22 9.54
N ASN A 89 6.12 0.39 10.20
CA ASN A 89 5.28 -0.24 11.23
C ASN A 89 3.85 -0.53 10.72
N ASN A 90 3.63 -0.56 9.41
CA ASN A 90 2.33 -0.91 8.85
C ASN A 90 2.05 -2.40 9.07
N GLU A 91 1.15 -2.69 10.02
CA GLU A 91 0.85 -4.05 10.50
C GLU A 91 0.27 -4.94 9.40
N GLU A 92 -0.59 -4.37 8.57
CA GLU A 92 -1.24 -5.09 7.47
C GLU A 92 -0.24 -5.52 6.41
N ALA A 93 0.65 -4.61 6.01
CA ALA A 93 1.72 -4.94 5.07
C ALA A 93 2.68 -6.01 5.62
N ILE A 94 3.02 -5.93 6.93
CA ILE A 94 3.82 -6.96 7.59
C ILE A 94 3.09 -8.30 7.55
N TYR A 95 1.81 -8.33 7.93
CA TYR A 95 0.99 -9.52 7.94
C TYR A 95 0.90 -10.18 6.55
N MET A 96 0.59 -9.40 5.50
CA MET A 96 0.51 -9.90 4.14
C MET A 96 1.86 -10.47 3.66
N LEU A 97 2.98 -9.82 3.98
CA LEU A 97 4.32 -10.36 3.67
C LEU A 97 4.64 -11.65 4.42
N ILE A 98 4.14 -11.82 5.66
CA ILE A 98 4.26 -13.10 6.36
C ILE A 98 3.54 -14.20 5.55
N GLN A 99 2.31 -13.96 5.11
CA GLN A 99 1.56 -14.95 4.32
C GLN A 99 2.31 -15.33 3.02
N ILE A 100 2.81 -14.36 2.28
CA ILE A 100 3.63 -14.60 1.08
C ILE A 100 4.85 -15.47 1.39
N ASN A 101 5.55 -15.21 2.51
CA ASN A 101 6.74 -15.97 2.86
C ASN A 101 6.41 -17.39 3.36
N LEU A 102 5.27 -17.58 4.02
CA LEU A 102 4.75 -18.92 4.35
C LEU A 102 4.44 -19.73 3.09
N ASP A 103 3.77 -19.13 2.11
CA ASP A 103 3.43 -19.77 0.83
C ASP A 103 4.70 -20.17 0.05
N LYS A 104 5.74 -19.33 0.11
CA LYS A 104 7.06 -19.61 -0.47
C LYS A 104 7.91 -20.59 0.35
N SER A 105 7.43 -21.07 1.49
CA SER A 105 8.21 -21.87 2.46
C SER A 105 9.50 -21.16 2.95
N ASN A 106 9.50 -19.83 2.92
CA ASN A 106 10.58 -19.00 3.45
C ASN A 106 10.36 -18.72 4.94
N PHE A 107 10.48 -19.75 5.76
CA PHE A 107 10.15 -19.69 7.19
C PHE A 107 11.04 -18.74 7.97
N SER A 108 12.31 -18.61 7.59
CA SER A 108 13.24 -17.67 8.22
C SER A 108 12.73 -16.22 8.10
N LYS A 109 12.30 -15.82 6.89
CA LYS A 109 11.78 -14.47 6.67
C LYS A 109 10.40 -14.28 7.31
N ALA A 110 9.57 -15.30 7.30
CA ALA A 110 8.27 -15.27 7.97
C ALA A 110 8.43 -15.06 9.49
N ASN A 111 9.39 -15.73 10.15
CA ASN A 111 9.71 -15.56 11.57
C ASN A 111 10.27 -14.16 11.88
N GLU A 112 11.15 -13.61 11.02
CA GLU A 112 11.66 -12.24 11.17
C GLU A 112 10.51 -11.23 11.16
N LEU A 113 9.59 -11.34 10.17
CA LEU A 113 8.43 -10.47 10.04
C LEU A 113 7.44 -10.66 11.20
N LEU A 114 7.24 -11.88 11.69
CA LEU A 114 6.41 -12.16 12.84
C LEU A 114 6.95 -11.48 14.11
N THR A 115 8.27 -11.52 14.32
CA THR A 115 8.92 -10.81 15.43
C THR A 115 8.69 -9.29 15.31
N LYS A 116 8.77 -8.76 14.09
CA LYS A 116 8.47 -7.35 13.84
C LYS A 116 7.00 -7.02 14.13
N LEU A 117 6.07 -7.86 13.68
CA LEU A 117 4.64 -7.70 13.94
C LEU A 117 4.35 -7.68 15.45
N ASP A 118 5.01 -8.55 16.22
CA ASP A 118 4.84 -8.66 17.68
C ASP A 118 5.22 -7.35 18.41
N ILE A 119 6.20 -6.63 17.89
CA ILE A 119 6.65 -5.35 18.47
C ILE A 119 5.70 -4.20 18.15
N VAL A 120 5.12 -4.20 16.96
CA VAL A 120 4.38 -3.03 16.45
C VAL A 120 2.87 -3.20 16.49
N CYS A 121 2.37 -4.42 16.65
CA CYS A 121 0.95 -4.73 16.48
C CYS A 121 0.05 -4.00 17.48
N LYS A 122 -1.11 -3.58 16.98
CA LYS A 122 -2.25 -3.06 17.74
C LYS A 122 -3.52 -3.83 17.36
N ASP A 123 -3.81 -3.86 16.07
CA ASP A 123 -5.02 -4.48 15.52
C ASP A 123 -4.76 -5.92 15.07
N PHE A 124 -3.55 -6.25 14.62
CA PHE A 124 -3.16 -7.58 14.11
C PHE A 124 -2.59 -8.53 15.17
N CYS A 125 -2.50 -8.14 16.45
CA CYS A 125 -1.97 -8.99 17.52
C CYS A 125 -2.72 -10.33 17.66
N SER A 126 -4.02 -10.34 17.38
CA SER A 126 -4.83 -11.56 17.40
C SER A 126 -4.40 -12.60 16.36
N LYS A 127 -3.80 -12.17 15.24
CA LYS A 127 -3.32 -13.02 14.15
C LYS A 127 -2.04 -13.76 14.48
N LYS A 128 -1.28 -13.31 15.48
CA LYS A 128 0.01 -13.89 15.87
C LYS A 128 -0.09 -15.40 16.13
N LYS A 129 -1.03 -15.85 16.97
CA LYS A 129 -1.21 -17.28 17.31
C LYS A 129 -1.52 -18.15 16.09
N GLU A 130 -2.28 -17.62 15.15
CA GLU A 130 -2.62 -18.30 13.89
C GLU A 130 -1.38 -18.48 13.03
N ILE A 131 -0.55 -17.43 12.91
CA ILE A 131 0.70 -17.45 12.17
C ILE A 131 1.70 -18.43 12.79
N GLU A 132 1.90 -18.38 14.10
CA GLU A 132 2.78 -19.29 14.84
C GLU A 132 2.39 -20.75 14.60
N LYS A 133 1.10 -21.07 14.71
CA LYS A 133 0.59 -22.41 14.43
C LYS A 133 0.83 -22.82 12.97
N SER A 134 0.65 -21.91 12.03
CA SER A 134 0.89 -22.17 10.61
C SER A 134 2.37 -22.46 10.34
N LEU A 135 3.28 -21.67 10.92
CA LEU A 135 4.72 -21.87 10.85
C LEU A 135 5.11 -23.27 11.35
N GLN A 136 4.73 -23.63 12.57
CA GLN A 136 5.05 -24.92 13.16
C GLN A 136 4.56 -26.10 12.29
N ASN A 137 3.33 -26.01 11.76
CA ASN A 137 2.76 -27.05 10.92
C ASN A 137 3.51 -27.21 9.59
N LEU A 138 3.92 -26.08 8.97
CA LEU A 138 4.60 -26.09 7.68
C LEU A 138 6.06 -26.52 7.80
N GLU A 139 6.78 -26.11 8.88
CA GLU A 139 8.13 -26.56 9.18
C GLU A 139 8.16 -28.07 9.40
N ALA A 140 7.29 -28.61 10.27
CA ALA A 140 7.19 -30.05 10.53
C ALA A 140 6.82 -30.86 9.28
N LYS A 141 6.07 -30.29 8.33
CA LYS A 141 5.73 -30.94 7.06
C LYS A 141 6.91 -30.95 6.10
N ASN A 142 7.75 -29.92 6.14
CA ASN A 142 8.95 -29.83 5.29
C ASN A 142 10.05 -30.80 5.74
N GLU A 143 10.27 -30.92 7.06
CA GLU A 143 11.24 -31.89 7.63
C GLU A 143 10.91 -33.35 7.27
N LYS A 144 9.62 -33.70 7.14
CA LYS A 144 9.19 -35.06 6.74
C LYS A 144 9.37 -35.38 5.26
N LYS A 145 9.68 -34.37 4.42
CA LYS A 145 9.85 -34.54 2.99
C LYS A 145 11.32 -34.61 2.55
N GLN A 146 12.25 -34.34 3.45
CA GLN A 146 13.71 -34.51 3.28
C GLN A 146 14.14 -35.88 3.77
#